data_99b79be4d42399c718df9942d331d672
#
_entry.id   99b79be4d42399c718df9942d331d672
#
_cell.length_a   1.000
_cell.length_b   1.000
_cell.length_c   1.000
_cell.angle_alpha   90.00
_cell.angle_beta   90.00
_cell.angle_gamma   90.00
#
_symmetry.space_group_name_H-M   'P 1'
#
loop_
_entity.id
_entity.type
_entity.pdbx_description
1 polymer ?
#
loop_
_entity_poly.entity_id
_entity_poly.type
_entity_poly.pdbx_seq_one_letter_code
_entity_poly.pdbx_strand_id
1 'polypeptide(L)'
;WLHFDVMDGHFVPNLTFGPDILKGFKKACPLFMDVHLMVTDPEKYAPIFIKNGADLVSFHTEALDNDVNRIQNLLDEIHRLGAKGGIVVKPNTAIEPFESILKSCDLVLVMSVEPGFGGQKFMADMLEKVVWLKQKREDLNLSYRIEIDGGINQDTYKLALEAGCDTLVAGSYVFKNDIAKIMFSDKDYSDKRIMVKKL
;
A
#
# COMPACT_ATOMS: atom_id res chain seq x y z
N TRP A 1 -3.93 9.72 5.65
CA TRP A 1 -3.28 9.54 4.34
C TRP A 1 -4.33 9.38 3.25
N LEU A 2 -3.99 9.74 2.04
CA LEU A 2 -4.79 9.42 0.85
C LEU A 2 -4.07 8.32 0.07
N HIS A 3 -4.68 7.14 0.01
CA HIS A 3 -4.21 6.03 -0.82
C HIS A 3 -4.69 6.24 -2.26
N PHE A 4 -3.76 6.18 -3.20
CA PHE A 4 -3.98 6.56 -4.59
C PHE A 4 -3.60 5.41 -5.53
N ASP A 5 -4.59 4.63 -5.95
CA ASP A 5 -4.40 3.48 -6.85
C ASP A 5 -4.15 3.93 -8.28
N VAL A 6 -3.00 3.59 -8.80
CA VAL A 6 -2.62 3.81 -10.19
C VAL A 6 -2.64 2.51 -10.96
N MET A 7 -3.50 2.42 -11.95
CA MET A 7 -3.69 1.23 -12.79
C MET A 7 -3.52 1.60 -14.27
N ASP A 8 -2.80 0.78 -15.02
CA ASP A 8 -2.43 1.04 -16.42
C ASP A 8 -3.23 0.25 -17.47
N GLY A 9 -4.16 -0.60 -17.03
CA GLY A 9 -4.93 -1.47 -17.92
C GLY A 9 -4.15 -2.66 -18.52
N HIS A 10 -2.91 -2.88 -18.04
CA HIS A 10 -2.02 -3.96 -18.48
C HIS A 10 -1.63 -4.87 -17.32
N PHE A 11 -1.06 -4.33 -16.25
CA PHE A 11 -0.73 -5.10 -15.04
C PHE A 11 -1.99 -5.63 -14.35
N VAL A 12 -3.05 -4.80 -14.36
CA VAL A 12 -4.42 -5.14 -13.98
C VAL A 12 -5.39 -4.69 -15.08
N PRO A 13 -6.57 -5.32 -15.22
CA PRO A 13 -7.48 -5.02 -16.33
C PRO A 13 -8.21 -3.67 -16.23
N ASN A 14 -8.01 -2.94 -15.13
CA ASN A 14 -8.65 -1.64 -14.89
C ASN A 14 -7.68 -0.49 -15.20
N LEU A 15 -8.22 0.69 -15.50
CA LEU A 15 -7.50 1.92 -15.74
C LEU A 15 -7.98 3.01 -14.78
N THR A 16 -7.06 3.71 -14.11
CA THR A 16 -7.41 4.74 -13.14
C THR A 16 -6.72 6.08 -13.43
N PHE A 17 -6.17 6.71 -12.43
CA PHE A 17 -5.71 8.09 -12.45
C PHE A 17 -4.25 8.23 -12.90
N GLY A 18 -4.01 9.27 -13.70
CA GLY A 18 -2.65 9.68 -14.06
C GLY A 18 -2.03 10.69 -13.08
N PRO A 19 -0.75 11.06 -13.30
CA PRO A 19 0.01 11.93 -12.40
C PRO A 19 -0.56 13.35 -12.25
N ASP A 20 -1.23 13.88 -13.27
CA ASP A 20 -1.85 15.22 -13.17
C ASP A 20 -3.02 15.26 -12.18
N ILE A 21 -3.73 14.15 -12.02
CA ILE A 21 -4.79 14.03 -11.03
C ILE A 21 -4.19 14.01 -9.62
N LEU A 22 -3.10 13.25 -9.39
CA LEU A 22 -2.38 13.29 -8.12
C LEU A 22 -1.93 14.71 -7.77
N LYS A 23 -1.35 15.42 -8.73
CA LYS A 23 -0.92 16.82 -8.56
C LYS A 23 -2.08 17.73 -8.15
N GLY A 24 -3.26 17.51 -8.73
CA GLY A 24 -4.49 18.21 -8.34
C GLY A 24 -4.87 17.96 -6.89
N PHE A 25 -4.87 16.68 -6.46
CA PHE A 25 -5.13 16.32 -5.06
C PHE A 25 -4.11 16.90 -4.09
N LYS A 26 -2.82 16.80 -4.42
CA LYS A 26 -1.74 17.36 -3.57
C LYS A 26 -1.89 18.86 -3.33
N LYS A 27 -2.39 19.58 -4.34
CA LYS A 27 -2.70 21.03 -4.20
C LYS A 27 -3.96 21.29 -3.37
N ALA A 28 -4.96 20.41 -3.48
CA ALA A 28 -6.26 20.60 -2.86
C ALA A 28 -6.30 20.20 -1.37
N CYS A 29 -5.44 19.30 -0.92
CA CYS A 29 -5.44 18.83 0.46
C CYS A 29 -4.03 18.54 0.98
N PRO A 30 -3.77 18.77 2.29
CA PRO A 30 -2.46 18.58 2.92
C PRO A 30 -2.22 17.13 3.36
N LEU A 31 -2.94 16.17 2.81
CA LEU A 31 -2.78 14.77 3.18
C LEU A 31 -1.48 14.19 2.63
N PHE A 32 -0.96 13.21 3.32
CA PHE A 32 0.13 12.36 2.83
C PHE A 32 -0.38 11.52 1.67
N MET A 33 0.30 11.60 0.52
CA MET A 33 -0.07 10.89 -0.71
C MET A 33 0.68 9.56 -0.78
N ASP A 34 -0.03 8.50 -0.52
CA ASP A 34 0.44 7.14 -0.63
C ASP A 34 0.01 6.57 -1.99
N VAL A 35 0.97 6.41 -2.88
CA VAL A 35 0.72 6.03 -4.29
C VAL A 35 1.05 4.57 -4.49
N HIS A 36 0.02 3.78 -4.79
CA HIS A 36 0.12 2.36 -5.09
C HIS A 36 0.11 2.13 -6.59
N LEU A 37 1.26 1.70 -7.13
CA LEU A 37 1.46 1.45 -8.57
C LEU A 37 1.10 0.01 -8.95
N MET A 38 -0.04 -0.19 -9.58
CA MET A 38 -0.47 -1.42 -10.25
C MET A 38 -0.21 -1.27 -11.76
N VAL A 39 1.06 -1.15 -12.13
CA VAL A 39 1.51 -0.88 -13.50
C VAL A 39 2.60 -1.86 -13.93
N THR A 40 2.73 -2.08 -15.23
CA THR A 40 3.73 -3.00 -15.81
C THR A 40 5.15 -2.47 -15.75
N ASP A 41 5.34 -1.14 -15.68
CA ASP A 41 6.66 -0.49 -15.67
C ASP A 41 6.77 0.51 -14.50
N PRO A 42 6.91 0.01 -13.25
CA PRO A 42 7.03 0.89 -12.09
C PRO A 42 8.31 1.72 -12.09
N GLU A 43 9.41 1.25 -12.72
CA GLU A 43 10.67 1.97 -12.84
C GLU A 43 10.48 3.29 -13.62
N LYS A 44 9.62 3.28 -14.64
CA LYS A 44 9.25 4.47 -15.41
C LYS A 44 8.31 5.40 -14.63
N TYR A 45 7.30 4.82 -13.96
CA TYR A 45 6.21 5.63 -13.40
C TYR A 45 6.51 6.18 -12.00
N ALA A 46 7.30 5.51 -11.16
CA ALA A 46 7.60 5.99 -9.82
C ALA A 46 8.20 7.42 -9.82
N PRO A 47 9.23 7.74 -10.62
CA PRO A 47 9.77 9.11 -10.69
C PRO A 47 8.73 10.15 -11.13
N ILE A 48 7.83 9.77 -12.03
CA ILE A 48 6.78 10.67 -12.54
C ILE A 48 5.79 11.01 -11.43
N PHE A 49 5.33 10.01 -10.65
CA PHE A 49 4.40 10.25 -9.56
C PHE A 49 5.04 11.01 -8.39
N ILE A 50 6.31 10.75 -8.07
CA ILE A 50 7.07 11.51 -7.06
C ILE A 50 7.14 13.00 -7.45
N LYS A 51 7.50 13.29 -8.70
CA LYS A 51 7.54 14.68 -9.22
C LYS A 51 6.17 15.37 -9.14
N ASN A 52 5.08 14.61 -9.16
CA ASN A 52 3.71 15.13 -9.09
C ASN A 52 3.10 15.09 -7.68
N GLY A 53 3.90 14.76 -6.65
CA GLY A 53 3.52 14.96 -5.25
C GLY A 53 3.22 13.67 -4.47
N ALA A 54 3.67 12.51 -4.94
CA ALA A 54 3.69 11.30 -4.12
C ALA A 54 4.66 11.48 -2.94
N ASP A 55 4.20 11.22 -1.73
CA ASP A 55 5.04 11.22 -0.53
C ASP A 55 5.59 9.80 -0.26
N LEU A 56 4.86 8.77 -0.72
CA LEU A 56 5.27 7.38 -0.73
C LEU A 56 4.84 6.76 -2.07
N VAL A 57 5.70 5.89 -2.61
CA VAL A 57 5.39 5.07 -3.77
C VAL A 57 5.61 3.60 -3.40
N SER A 58 4.56 2.81 -3.52
CA SER A 58 4.60 1.36 -3.41
C SER A 58 4.33 0.73 -4.77
N PHE A 59 5.02 -0.37 -5.07
CA PHE A 59 4.94 -1.05 -6.36
C PHE A 59 4.97 -2.57 -6.19
N HIS A 60 4.30 -3.26 -7.09
CA HIS A 60 4.23 -4.71 -7.11
C HIS A 60 5.57 -5.35 -7.46
N THR A 61 6.02 -6.30 -6.63
CA THR A 61 7.25 -7.08 -6.90
C THR A 61 7.14 -7.88 -8.19
N GLU A 62 5.92 -8.33 -8.52
CA GLU A 62 5.60 -9.09 -9.74
C GLU A 62 5.80 -8.27 -11.03
N ALA A 63 5.67 -6.93 -10.96
CA ALA A 63 5.95 -6.05 -12.09
C ALA A 63 7.44 -5.99 -12.45
N LEU A 64 8.30 -6.43 -11.53
CA LEU A 64 9.75 -6.55 -11.71
C LEU A 64 10.22 -8.01 -11.71
N ASP A 65 9.34 -8.94 -12.11
CA ASP A 65 9.63 -10.39 -12.18
C ASP A 65 10.09 -11.00 -10.85
N ASN A 66 9.75 -10.36 -9.72
CA ASN A 66 10.23 -10.68 -8.37
C ASN A 66 11.78 -10.65 -8.23
N ASP A 67 12.47 -9.92 -9.11
CA ASP A 67 13.91 -9.75 -9.06
C ASP A 67 14.30 -8.79 -7.92
N VAL A 68 14.90 -9.36 -6.87
CA VAL A 68 15.30 -8.64 -5.66
C VAL A 68 16.24 -7.47 -5.97
N ASN A 69 17.14 -7.61 -6.96
CA ASN A 69 18.07 -6.54 -7.31
C ASN A 69 17.35 -5.38 -8.02
N ARG A 70 16.43 -5.66 -8.95
CA ARG A 70 15.63 -4.63 -9.61
C ARG A 70 14.75 -3.89 -8.59
N ILE A 71 14.14 -4.64 -7.66
CA ILE A 71 13.32 -4.07 -6.59
C ILE A 71 14.16 -3.16 -5.69
N GLN A 72 15.36 -3.61 -5.25
CA GLN A 72 16.26 -2.79 -4.44
C GLN A 72 16.67 -1.51 -5.18
N ASN A 73 17.05 -1.61 -6.46
CA ASN A 73 17.43 -0.44 -7.26
C ASN A 73 16.29 0.58 -7.38
N LEU A 74 15.05 0.12 -7.54
CA LEU A 74 13.90 1.03 -7.61
C LEU A 74 13.61 1.68 -6.25
N LEU A 75 13.73 0.95 -5.13
CA LEU A 75 13.61 1.54 -3.78
C LEU A 75 14.68 2.63 -3.57
N ASP A 76 15.93 2.35 -3.95
CA ASP A 76 17.02 3.33 -3.83
C ASP A 76 16.77 4.58 -4.69
N GLU A 77 16.24 4.41 -5.89
CA GLU A 77 15.85 5.53 -6.76
C GLU A 77 14.70 6.37 -6.17
N ILE A 78 13.67 5.72 -5.62
CA ILE A 78 12.55 6.40 -4.94
C ILE A 78 13.08 7.25 -3.77
N HIS A 79 13.97 6.69 -2.95
CA HIS A 79 14.60 7.41 -1.84
C HIS A 79 15.46 8.57 -2.32
N ARG A 80 16.25 8.35 -3.37
CA ARG A 80 17.08 9.41 -3.98
C ARG A 80 16.25 10.58 -4.49
N LEU A 81 15.02 10.33 -4.93
CA LEU A 81 14.06 11.35 -5.36
C LEU A 81 13.30 12.01 -4.19
N GLY A 82 13.56 11.60 -2.95
CA GLY A 82 13.02 12.21 -1.74
C GLY A 82 11.65 11.70 -1.29
N ALA A 83 11.17 10.61 -1.87
CA ALA A 83 9.93 9.95 -1.42
C ALA A 83 10.25 8.70 -0.59
N LYS A 84 9.25 8.20 0.14
CA LYS A 84 9.29 6.89 0.80
C LYS A 84 9.02 5.79 -0.21
N GLY A 85 9.68 4.62 -0.02
CA GLY A 85 9.56 3.46 -0.89
C GLY A 85 8.89 2.27 -0.21
N GLY A 86 8.04 1.58 -0.95
CA GLY A 86 7.40 0.35 -0.48
C GLY A 86 7.26 -0.72 -1.55
N ILE A 87 7.16 -1.97 -1.10
CA ILE A 87 6.86 -3.11 -1.96
C ILE A 87 5.44 -3.62 -1.71
N VAL A 88 4.85 -4.19 -2.75
CA VAL A 88 3.52 -4.80 -2.72
C VAL A 88 3.62 -6.24 -3.18
N VAL A 89 2.92 -7.15 -2.50
CA VAL A 89 2.80 -8.56 -2.92
C VAL A 89 1.34 -8.94 -3.14
N LYS A 90 1.07 -9.62 -4.26
CA LYS A 90 -0.23 -10.22 -4.57
C LYS A 90 -0.55 -11.38 -3.61
N PRO A 91 -1.82 -11.82 -3.54
CA PRO A 91 -2.21 -12.95 -2.69
C PRO A 91 -1.36 -14.21 -2.94
N ASN A 92 -1.07 -14.52 -4.20
CA ASN A 92 -0.32 -15.72 -4.59
C ASN A 92 1.21 -15.57 -4.57
N THR A 93 1.74 -14.39 -4.20
CA THR A 93 3.19 -14.14 -4.13
C THR A 93 3.68 -14.30 -2.69
N ALA A 94 4.64 -15.18 -2.47
CA ALA A 94 5.28 -15.35 -1.17
C ALA A 94 6.07 -14.09 -0.77
N ILE A 95 6.09 -13.75 0.52
CA ILE A 95 6.81 -12.56 1.01
C ILE A 95 8.24 -12.87 1.45
N GLU A 96 8.52 -14.11 1.83
CA GLU A 96 9.79 -14.55 2.40
C GLU A 96 11.02 -14.29 1.49
N PRO A 97 10.92 -14.43 0.15
CA PRO A 97 12.04 -14.14 -0.74
C PRO A 97 12.56 -12.70 -0.67
N PHE A 98 11.75 -11.77 -0.15
CA PHE A 98 12.09 -10.35 -0.06
C PHE A 98 12.69 -9.94 1.30
N GLU A 99 12.99 -10.89 2.20
CA GLU A 99 13.53 -10.60 3.53
C GLU A 99 14.75 -9.67 3.49
N SER A 100 15.68 -9.91 2.56
CA SER A 100 16.93 -9.16 2.45
C SER A 100 16.76 -7.67 2.16
N ILE A 101 15.63 -7.28 1.52
CA ILE A 101 15.33 -5.89 1.14
C ILE A 101 14.36 -5.18 2.08
N LEU A 102 13.81 -5.87 3.08
CA LEU A 102 12.89 -5.26 4.05
C LEU A 102 13.51 -4.05 4.77
N LYS A 103 14.83 -4.06 4.99
CA LYS A 103 15.58 -2.94 5.58
C LYS A 103 15.54 -1.66 4.73
N SER A 104 15.30 -1.79 3.44
CA SER A 104 15.19 -0.67 2.49
C SER A 104 13.74 -0.24 2.25
N CYS A 105 12.76 -0.92 2.86
CA CYS A 105 11.36 -0.55 2.75
C CYS A 105 10.95 0.43 3.85
N ASP A 106 10.18 1.45 3.51
CA ASP A 106 9.41 2.26 4.45
C ASP A 106 8.02 1.63 4.72
N LEU A 107 7.54 0.84 3.76
CA LEU A 107 6.22 0.20 3.81
C LEU A 107 6.24 -1.13 3.04
N VAL A 108 5.52 -2.11 3.58
CA VAL A 108 5.20 -3.36 2.89
C VAL A 108 3.69 -3.52 2.85
N LEU A 109 3.14 -3.52 1.65
CA LEU A 109 1.70 -3.68 1.41
C LEU A 109 1.38 -5.14 1.06
N VAL A 110 0.51 -5.75 1.85
CA VAL A 110 -0.06 -7.07 1.58
C VAL A 110 -1.44 -6.91 0.94
N MET A 111 -1.60 -7.43 -0.27
CA MET A 111 -2.92 -7.49 -0.89
C MET A 111 -3.74 -8.60 -0.26
N SER A 112 -4.92 -8.26 0.27
CA SER A 112 -5.92 -9.21 0.79
C SER A 112 -7.09 -9.44 -0.18
N VAL A 113 -6.92 -9.03 -1.43
CA VAL A 113 -7.74 -9.31 -2.60
C VAL A 113 -6.87 -9.33 -3.83
N GLU A 114 -7.35 -9.84 -4.97
CA GLU A 114 -6.67 -9.63 -6.24
C GLU A 114 -6.69 -8.14 -6.62
N PRO A 115 -5.53 -7.53 -7.01
CA PRO A 115 -5.48 -6.12 -7.38
C PRO A 115 -6.31 -5.83 -8.64
N GLY A 116 -6.83 -4.59 -8.75
CA GLY A 116 -7.52 -4.11 -9.94
C GLY A 116 -8.98 -3.71 -9.75
N PHE A 117 -9.70 -4.26 -8.77
CA PHE A 117 -11.09 -3.90 -8.49
C PHE A 117 -11.37 -3.77 -7.01
N GLY A 118 -12.17 -2.77 -6.65
CA GLY A 118 -12.67 -2.59 -5.28
C GLY A 118 -13.84 -3.52 -4.92
N GLY A 119 -14.16 -3.60 -3.61
CA GLY A 119 -15.36 -4.28 -3.11
C GLY A 119 -15.29 -5.82 -3.07
N GLN A 120 -14.12 -6.41 -3.24
CA GLN A 120 -13.89 -7.85 -3.14
C GLN A 120 -13.92 -8.32 -1.67
N LYS A 121 -14.15 -9.63 -1.48
CA LYS A 121 -14.13 -10.26 -0.18
C LYS A 121 -12.70 -10.38 0.36
N PHE A 122 -12.52 -10.01 1.62
CA PHE A 122 -11.25 -10.14 2.34
C PHE A 122 -10.75 -11.59 2.38
N MET A 123 -9.49 -11.80 2.03
CA MET A 123 -8.78 -13.08 2.09
C MET A 123 -8.01 -13.15 3.41
N ALA A 124 -8.58 -13.86 4.40
CA ALA A 124 -8.03 -13.88 5.76
C ALA A 124 -6.68 -14.60 5.88
N ASP A 125 -6.41 -15.55 5.00
CA ASP A 125 -5.13 -16.26 4.89
C ASP A 125 -3.95 -15.33 4.55
N MET A 126 -4.20 -14.16 3.97
CA MET A 126 -3.16 -13.15 3.76
C MET A 126 -2.61 -12.56 5.06
N LEU A 127 -3.31 -12.72 6.16
CA LEU A 127 -2.83 -12.31 7.49
C LEU A 127 -1.59 -13.11 7.95
N GLU A 128 -1.34 -14.31 7.43
CA GLU A 128 -0.12 -15.06 7.70
C GLU A 128 1.13 -14.27 7.27
N LYS A 129 1.06 -13.59 6.12
CA LYS A 129 2.15 -12.70 5.65
C LYS A 129 2.35 -11.50 6.57
N VAL A 130 1.26 -10.94 7.08
CA VAL A 130 1.30 -9.82 8.04
C VAL A 130 1.99 -10.24 9.34
N VAL A 131 1.62 -11.41 9.88
CA VAL A 131 2.25 -11.98 11.08
C VAL A 131 3.75 -12.23 10.85
N TRP A 132 4.10 -12.80 9.70
CA TRP A 132 5.50 -13.02 9.34
C TRP A 132 6.29 -11.70 9.25
N LEU A 133 5.72 -10.69 8.57
CA LEU A 133 6.34 -9.36 8.46
C LEU A 133 6.51 -8.70 9.84
N LYS A 134 5.51 -8.80 10.71
CA LYS A 134 5.60 -8.28 12.09
C LYS A 134 6.76 -8.93 12.83
N GLN A 135 6.85 -10.26 12.78
CA GLN A 135 7.93 -11.01 13.44
C GLN A 135 9.30 -10.60 12.90
N LYS A 136 9.45 -10.51 11.57
CA LYS A 136 10.72 -10.10 10.94
C LYS A 136 11.11 -8.67 11.28
N ARG A 137 10.14 -7.76 11.35
CA ARG A 137 10.37 -6.39 11.77
C ARG A 137 10.93 -6.31 13.19
N GLU A 138 10.40 -7.12 14.10
CA GLU A 138 10.87 -7.22 15.49
C GLU A 138 12.26 -7.88 15.56
N ASP A 139 12.45 -9.05 14.94
CA ASP A 139 13.69 -9.83 14.96
C ASP A 139 14.89 -9.05 14.40
N LEU A 140 14.67 -8.27 13.34
CA LEU A 140 15.70 -7.52 12.63
C LEU A 140 15.77 -6.04 13.06
N ASN A 141 14.96 -5.64 14.06
CA ASN A 141 14.84 -4.25 14.54
C ASN A 141 14.63 -3.24 13.40
N LEU A 142 13.69 -3.54 12.50
CA LEU A 142 13.33 -2.70 11.36
C LEU A 142 12.13 -1.81 11.68
N SER A 143 11.90 -0.77 10.86
CA SER A 143 10.89 0.26 11.13
C SER A 143 9.84 0.44 10.02
N TYR A 144 9.81 -0.43 9.02
CA TYR A 144 8.80 -0.35 7.96
C TYR A 144 7.37 -0.50 8.50
N ARG A 145 6.42 0.11 7.82
CA ARG A 145 4.99 -0.09 8.10
C ARG A 145 4.47 -1.33 7.39
N ILE A 146 3.54 -2.00 8.03
CA ILE A 146 2.79 -3.12 7.43
C ILE A 146 1.41 -2.60 7.08
N GLU A 147 1.11 -2.60 5.80
CA GLU A 147 -0.15 -2.16 5.25
C GLU A 147 -0.92 -3.32 4.64
N ILE A 148 -2.25 -3.25 4.67
CA ILE A 148 -3.12 -4.22 4.03
C ILE A 148 -4.19 -3.50 3.21
N ASP A 149 -4.38 -3.93 1.95
CA ASP A 149 -5.44 -3.44 1.06
C ASP A 149 -6.30 -4.59 0.55
N GLY A 150 -7.61 -4.41 0.70
CA GLY A 150 -8.63 -5.30 0.18
C GLY A 150 -9.63 -5.77 1.22
N GLY A 151 -10.92 -5.52 0.98
CA GLY A 151 -12.01 -6.03 1.81
C GLY A 151 -12.06 -5.57 3.27
N ILE A 152 -11.37 -4.46 3.59
CA ILE A 152 -11.38 -3.86 4.94
C ILE A 152 -12.75 -3.25 5.23
N ASN A 153 -13.35 -3.69 6.35
CA ASN A 153 -14.65 -3.26 6.84
C ASN A 153 -14.72 -3.41 8.38
N GLN A 154 -15.91 -3.23 8.96
CA GLN A 154 -16.14 -3.26 10.42
C GLN A 154 -15.69 -4.58 11.10
N ASP A 155 -15.71 -5.69 10.39
CA ASP A 155 -15.34 -7.00 10.94
C ASP A 155 -13.86 -7.33 10.70
N THR A 156 -13.35 -7.01 9.49
CA THR A 156 -12.02 -7.43 9.05
C THR A 156 -10.89 -6.52 9.54
N TYR A 157 -11.17 -5.24 9.85
CA TYR A 157 -10.13 -4.33 10.33
C TYR A 157 -9.49 -4.80 11.64
N LYS A 158 -10.28 -5.38 12.55
CA LYS A 158 -9.77 -5.90 13.84
C LYS A 158 -8.79 -7.04 13.61
N LEU A 159 -9.14 -7.97 12.73
CA LEU A 159 -8.27 -9.10 12.39
C LEU A 159 -6.93 -8.62 11.84
N ALA A 160 -6.94 -7.62 10.96
CA ALA A 160 -5.73 -7.03 10.40
C ALA A 160 -4.85 -6.35 11.47
N LEU A 161 -5.45 -5.61 12.40
CA LEU A 161 -4.73 -4.96 13.49
C LEU A 161 -4.13 -5.98 14.48
N GLU A 162 -4.88 -7.02 14.83
CA GLU A 162 -4.42 -8.11 15.71
C GLU A 162 -3.25 -8.88 15.08
N ALA A 163 -3.29 -9.10 13.76
CA ALA A 163 -2.19 -9.72 13.02
C ALA A 163 -0.92 -8.83 13.00
N GLY A 164 -1.05 -7.51 13.12
CA GLY A 164 0.09 -6.59 13.21
C GLY A 164 0.15 -5.50 12.16
N CYS A 165 -0.92 -5.26 11.39
CA CYS A 165 -0.98 -4.11 10.48
C CYS A 165 -0.91 -2.79 11.24
N ASP A 166 -0.16 -1.84 10.70
CA ASP A 166 -0.11 -0.45 11.18
C ASP A 166 -1.01 0.46 10.36
N THR A 167 -1.31 0.05 9.12
CA THR A 167 -1.98 0.86 8.12
C THR A 167 -3.03 0.02 7.40
N LEU A 168 -4.24 0.56 7.25
CA LEU A 168 -5.38 -0.13 6.66
C LEU A 168 -5.93 0.68 5.49
N VAL A 169 -6.05 0.08 4.32
CA VAL A 169 -6.69 0.73 3.17
C VAL A 169 -8.16 0.36 3.15
N ALA A 170 -9.03 1.35 3.36
CA ALA A 170 -10.47 1.18 3.37
C ALA A 170 -11.12 2.12 2.34
N GLY A 171 -11.61 1.57 1.25
CA GLY A 171 -12.29 2.30 0.18
C GLY A 171 -13.81 2.23 0.32
N SER A 172 -14.41 1.19 -0.25
CA SER A 172 -15.86 1.04 -0.34
C SER A 172 -16.60 1.12 1.02
N TYR A 173 -15.96 0.64 2.09
CA TYR A 173 -16.53 0.72 3.43
C TYR A 173 -16.65 2.17 3.91
N VAL A 174 -15.60 2.96 3.74
CA VAL A 174 -15.58 4.37 4.17
C VAL A 174 -16.56 5.20 3.34
N PHE A 175 -16.60 5.03 2.02
CA PHE A 175 -17.47 5.84 1.14
C PHE A 175 -18.95 5.46 1.20
N LYS A 176 -19.31 4.25 1.63
CA LYS A 176 -20.72 3.83 1.82
C LYS A 176 -21.29 4.19 3.18
N ASN A 177 -20.47 4.72 4.09
CA ASN A 177 -20.87 5.03 5.46
C ASN A 177 -20.55 6.50 5.81
N ASP A 178 -20.92 6.92 7.01
CA ASP A 178 -20.57 8.24 7.53
C ASP A 178 -19.08 8.26 7.89
N ILE A 179 -18.30 8.92 7.04
CA ILE A 179 -16.82 9.01 7.16
C ILE A 179 -16.42 9.54 8.54
N ALA A 180 -17.12 10.53 9.07
CA ALA A 180 -16.82 11.12 10.38
C ALA A 180 -16.99 10.10 11.51
N LYS A 181 -18.05 9.30 11.46
CA LYS A 181 -18.28 8.24 12.46
C LYS A 181 -17.22 7.16 12.40
N ILE A 182 -16.81 6.74 11.19
CA ILE A 182 -15.80 5.69 11.03
C ILE A 182 -14.43 6.16 11.50
N MET A 183 -14.03 7.38 11.15
CA MET A 183 -12.70 7.90 11.46
C MET A 183 -12.52 8.33 12.93
N PHE A 184 -13.61 8.61 13.65
CA PHE A 184 -13.55 9.17 15.01
C PHE A 184 -14.23 8.33 16.07
N SER A 185 -14.80 7.16 15.74
CA SER A 185 -15.56 6.34 16.69
C SER A 185 -14.74 5.51 17.66
N ASP A 186 -13.49 5.19 17.33
CA ASP A 186 -12.63 4.36 18.18
C ASP A 186 -11.45 5.17 18.75
N LYS A 187 -11.63 5.66 19.98
CA LYS A 187 -10.59 6.37 20.73
C LYS A 187 -9.35 5.52 21.07
N ASP A 188 -9.46 4.19 20.93
CA ASP A 188 -8.39 3.24 21.29
C ASP A 188 -7.32 3.05 20.21
N TYR A 189 -7.46 3.73 19.05
CA TYR A 189 -6.55 3.56 17.91
C TYR A 189 -5.78 4.83 17.53
N SER A 190 -5.43 5.67 18.52
CA SER A 190 -4.74 6.95 18.31
C SER A 190 -3.41 6.85 17.54
N ASP A 191 -2.76 5.67 17.56
CA ASP A 191 -1.47 5.43 16.87
C ASP A 191 -1.60 4.65 15.57
N LYS A 192 -2.82 4.22 15.18
CA LYS A 192 -3.05 3.42 13.97
C LYS A 192 -3.78 4.25 12.91
N ARG A 193 -3.32 4.18 11.67
CA ARG A 193 -3.81 5.03 10.58
C ARG A 193 -4.75 4.26 9.68
N ILE A 194 -5.98 4.75 9.55
CA ILE A 194 -6.91 4.30 8.52
C ILE A 194 -6.65 5.14 7.28
N MET A 195 -6.30 4.51 6.18
CA MET A 195 -6.18 5.17 4.90
C MET A 195 -7.49 5.12 4.14
N VAL A 196 -7.83 6.22 3.54
CA VAL A 196 -9.02 6.31 2.69
C VAL A 196 -8.59 6.16 1.24
N LYS A 197 -9.04 5.07 0.62
CA LYS A 197 -8.89 4.84 -0.81
C LYS A 197 -9.96 5.62 -1.55
N LYS A 198 -9.56 6.53 -2.42
CA LYS A 198 -10.48 7.13 -3.39
C LYS A 198 -10.39 6.37 -4.69
N LEU A 199 -11.56 5.92 -5.17
CA LEU A 199 -11.73 5.33 -6.51
C LEU A 199 -11.54 6.38 -7.58
#